data_f0e6b22aed2105dd9e57e2c4adcf6c1d
#
_entry.id   f0e6b22aed2105dd9e57e2c4adcf6c1d
#
_cell.length_a   1.000
_cell.length_b   1.000
_cell.length_c   1.000
_cell.angle_alpha   90.00
_cell.angle_beta   90.00
_cell.angle_gamma   90.00
#
_symmetry.space_group_name_H-M   'P 1'
#
loop_
_entity.id
_entity.type
_entity.pdbx_description
1 polymer ?
#
loop_
_entity_poly.entity_id
_entity_poly.type
_entity_poly.pdbx_seq_one_letter_code
_entity_poly.pdbx_strand_id
1 'polypeptide(L)'
;LPASALPEVKAAIAADPHGIDAILTAASVAAPHAALLDHRADIDRLFASDTLEEVFAALEADGGDFAAQQLAILKTKSPQSMKVSLRLLYDGSLMQSFADEMVQEYAVATHVVQRHDFLEGVRAVIVDKDNSPRWNPATPEAVTDHLIDQIFAPLPPAEAWTPN
;
A
#
# COMPACT_ATOMS: atom_id res chain seq x y z
N LEU A 1 6.57 -5.84 20.17
CA LEU A 1 5.80 -6.43 21.26
C LEU A 1 5.34 -7.85 20.88
N PRO A 2 5.36 -8.86 21.77
CA PRO A 2 4.69 -10.13 21.53
C PRO A 2 3.17 -9.94 21.43
N ALA A 3 2.52 -10.66 20.52
CA ALA A 3 1.07 -10.59 20.38
C ALA A 3 0.32 -10.94 21.69
N SER A 4 0.89 -11.84 22.48
CA SER A 4 0.34 -12.21 23.79
C SER A 4 0.36 -11.10 24.84
N ALA A 5 1.23 -10.09 24.70
CA ALA A 5 1.31 -8.95 25.62
C ALA A 5 0.30 -7.83 25.27
N LEU A 6 -0.33 -7.87 24.09
CA LEU A 6 -1.21 -6.79 23.62
C LEU A 6 -2.38 -6.47 24.57
N PRO A 7 -3.10 -7.48 25.16
CA PRO A 7 -4.20 -7.16 26.08
C PRO A 7 -3.75 -6.40 27.31
N GLU A 8 -2.61 -6.80 27.91
CA GLU A 8 -2.03 -6.19 29.09
C GLU A 8 -1.52 -4.76 28.80
N VAL A 9 -0.82 -4.58 27.68
CA VAL A 9 -0.32 -3.28 27.22
C VAL A 9 -1.48 -2.32 26.95
N LYS A 10 -2.55 -2.77 26.30
CA LYS A 10 -3.76 -1.95 26.09
C LYS A 10 -4.41 -1.52 27.42
N ALA A 11 -4.52 -2.42 28.37
CA ALA A 11 -5.06 -2.10 29.68
C ALA A 11 -4.18 -1.11 30.45
N ALA A 12 -2.86 -1.25 30.40
CA ALA A 12 -1.91 -0.35 31.02
C ALA A 12 -1.98 1.06 30.42
N ILE A 13 -2.03 1.18 29.08
CA ILE A 13 -2.18 2.46 28.38
C ILE A 13 -3.52 3.13 28.73
N ALA A 14 -4.60 2.36 28.81
CA ALA A 14 -5.92 2.88 29.19
C ALA A 14 -5.94 3.40 30.63
N ALA A 15 -5.17 2.78 31.53
CA ALA A 15 -5.04 3.20 32.94
C ALA A 15 -4.11 4.41 33.12
N ASP A 16 -3.05 4.51 32.32
CA ASP A 16 -2.09 5.63 32.35
C ASP A 16 -1.73 6.07 30.92
N PRO A 17 -2.53 6.94 30.29
CA PRO A 17 -2.25 7.44 28.94
C PRO A 17 -0.99 8.30 28.84
N HIS A 18 -0.51 8.87 29.94
CA HIS A 18 0.71 9.68 29.93
C HIS A 18 1.99 8.84 30.04
N GLY A 19 1.87 7.60 30.51
CA GLY A 19 2.99 6.66 30.64
C GLY A 19 3.24 5.79 29.42
N ILE A 20 2.71 6.10 28.22
CA ILE A 20 2.74 5.26 27.01
C ILE A 20 4.17 4.82 26.68
N ASP A 21 5.13 5.72 26.65
CA ASP A 21 6.52 5.40 26.27
C ASP A 21 7.16 4.41 27.24
N ALA A 22 6.93 4.58 28.54
CA ALA A 22 7.44 3.68 29.57
C ALA A 22 6.77 2.30 29.47
N ILE A 23 5.47 2.24 29.27
CA ILE A 23 4.68 1.01 29.10
C ILE A 23 5.17 0.23 27.87
N LEU A 24 5.32 0.91 26.71
CA LEU A 24 5.79 0.30 25.48
C LEU A 24 7.25 -0.19 25.61
N THR A 25 8.10 0.61 26.25
CA THR A 25 9.50 0.25 26.49
C THR A 25 9.60 -0.99 27.37
N ALA A 26 8.85 -1.06 28.46
CA ALA A 26 8.84 -2.20 29.37
C ALA A 26 8.33 -3.50 28.73
N ALA A 27 7.39 -3.40 27.80
CA ALA A 27 6.83 -4.54 27.09
C ALA A 27 7.59 -4.89 25.79
N SER A 28 8.60 -4.09 25.41
CA SER A 28 9.37 -4.33 24.19
C SER A 28 10.31 -5.51 24.34
N VAL A 29 10.40 -6.30 23.28
CA VAL A 29 11.39 -7.38 23.13
C VAL A 29 12.14 -7.18 21.82
N ALA A 30 13.34 -7.74 21.72
CA ALA A 30 14.07 -7.76 20.46
C ALA A 30 13.21 -8.38 19.37
N ALA A 31 13.07 -7.68 18.25
CA ALA A 31 12.35 -8.22 17.11
C ALA A 31 13.08 -9.45 16.56
N PRO A 32 12.38 -10.53 16.20
CA PRO A 32 13.00 -11.63 15.49
C PRO A 32 13.53 -11.12 14.14
N HIS A 33 14.49 -11.87 13.57
CA HIS A 33 14.98 -11.58 12.23
C HIS A 33 13.81 -11.57 11.22
N ALA A 34 13.69 -10.49 10.45
CA ALA A 34 12.67 -10.37 9.42
C ALA A 34 13.27 -10.81 8.07
N ALA A 35 12.74 -11.88 7.48
CA ALA A 35 13.22 -12.42 6.20
C ALA A 35 13.25 -11.37 5.07
N LEU A 36 12.38 -10.35 5.14
CA LEU A 36 12.39 -9.24 4.19
C LEU A 36 13.71 -8.46 4.19
N LEU A 37 14.41 -8.40 5.34
CA LEU A 37 15.70 -7.69 5.46
C LEU A 37 16.82 -8.39 4.68
N ASP A 38 16.70 -9.69 4.41
CA ASP A 38 17.64 -10.44 3.60
C ASP A 38 17.63 -9.96 2.14
N HIS A 39 16.51 -9.39 1.71
CA HIS A 39 16.30 -8.86 0.36
C HIS A 39 16.38 -7.34 0.28
N ARG A 40 16.81 -6.65 1.36
CA ARG A 40 16.77 -5.19 1.39
C ARG A 40 17.52 -4.55 0.22
N ALA A 41 18.72 -5.02 -0.08
CA ALA A 41 19.53 -4.48 -1.18
C ALA A 41 18.85 -4.68 -2.55
N ASP A 42 18.18 -5.82 -2.75
CA ASP A 42 17.42 -6.09 -3.96
C ASP A 42 16.17 -5.20 -4.04
N ILE A 43 15.47 -5.01 -2.92
CA ILE A 43 14.30 -4.11 -2.86
C ILE A 43 14.72 -2.69 -3.19
N ASP A 44 15.75 -2.17 -2.51
CA ASP A 44 16.24 -0.80 -2.69
C ASP A 44 16.70 -0.54 -4.14
N ARG A 45 17.18 -1.56 -4.84
CA ARG A 45 17.65 -1.48 -6.23
C ARG A 45 16.55 -1.69 -7.27
N LEU A 46 15.70 -2.70 -7.08
CA LEU A 46 14.73 -3.13 -8.09
C LEU A 46 13.43 -2.30 -8.07
N PHE A 47 13.14 -1.66 -6.94
CA PHE A 47 11.95 -0.83 -6.76
C PHE A 47 12.28 0.66 -6.63
N ALA A 48 13.46 1.09 -7.05
CA ALA A 48 13.91 2.48 -6.95
C ALA A 48 13.31 3.42 -7.99
N SER A 49 12.69 2.87 -9.05
CA SER A 49 12.18 3.67 -10.17
C SER A 49 10.84 4.33 -9.84
N ASP A 50 10.61 5.50 -10.45
CA ASP A 50 9.41 6.30 -10.27
C ASP A 50 8.20 5.77 -11.06
N THR A 51 8.43 4.89 -12.05
CA THR A 51 7.37 4.33 -12.88
C THR A 51 7.25 2.83 -12.71
N LEU A 52 6.02 2.32 -12.80
CA LEU A 52 5.73 0.89 -12.69
C LEU A 52 6.38 0.09 -13.84
N GLU A 53 6.42 0.67 -15.03
CA GLU A 53 7.03 0.08 -16.21
C GLU A 53 8.54 -0.14 -16.01
N GLU A 54 9.24 0.82 -15.42
CA GLU A 54 10.66 0.69 -15.10
C GLU A 54 10.92 -0.33 -14.00
N VAL A 55 10.06 -0.41 -12.98
CA VAL A 55 10.12 -1.46 -11.96
C VAL A 55 9.99 -2.84 -12.60
N PHE A 56 9.04 -3.02 -13.52
CA PHE A 56 8.87 -4.29 -14.24
C PHE A 56 10.11 -4.61 -15.08
N ALA A 57 10.64 -3.63 -15.82
CA ALA A 57 11.84 -3.79 -16.62
C ALA A 57 13.06 -4.15 -15.75
N ALA A 58 13.22 -3.54 -14.58
CA ALA A 58 14.30 -3.85 -13.64
C ALA A 58 14.20 -5.28 -13.11
N LEU A 59 13.00 -5.73 -12.75
CA LEU A 59 12.75 -7.10 -12.30
C LEU A 59 13.01 -8.13 -13.40
N GLU A 60 12.60 -7.83 -14.63
CA GLU A 60 12.85 -8.70 -15.80
C GLU A 60 14.34 -8.80 -16.15
N ALA A 61 15.04 -7.68 -16.09
CA ALA A 61 16.48 -7.61 -16.41
C ALA A 61 17.36 -8.31 -15.36
N ASP A 62 16.96 -8.28 -14.08
CA ASP A 62 17.71 -8.91 -13.00
C ASP A 62 17.70 -10.44 -13.12
N GLY A 63 16.55 -11.04 -13.31
CA GLY A 63 16.37 -12.46 -13.54
C GLY A 63 16.73 -13.38 -12.36
N GLY A 64 17.09 -12.85 -11.21
CA GLY A 64 17.34 -13.61 -9.98
C GLY A 64 16.04 -14.16 -9.38
N ASP A 65 16.15 -15.13 -8.48
CA ASP A 65 15.00 -15.81 -7.87
C ASP A 65 14.02 -14.84 -7.19
N PHE A 66 14.54 -13.86 -6.44
CA PHE A 66 13.73 -12.84 -5.79
C PHE A 66 12.99 -11.99 -6.82
N ALA A 67 13.69 -11.48 -7.84
CA ALA A 67 13.11 -10.64 -8.88
C ALA A 67 12.03 -11.40 -9.68
N ALA A 68 12.32 -12.62 -10.08
CA ALA A 68 11.38 -13.47 -10.80
C ALA A 68 10.11 -13.76 -10.00
N GLN A 69 10.25 -14.04 -8.70
CA GLN A 69 9.12 -14.26 -7.80
C GLN A 69 8.26 -12.99 -7.65
N GLN A 70 8.89 -11.82 -7.42
CA GLN A 70 8.15 -10.56 -7.29
C GLN A 70 7.44 -10.20 -8.60
N LEU A 71 8.11 -10.33 -9.73
CA LEU A 71 7.51 -10.08 -11.05
C LEU A 71 6.29 -10.98 -11.30
N ALA A 72 6.39 -12.27 -10.99
CA ALA A 72 5.26 -13.19 -11.13
C ALA A 72 4.06 -12.77 -10.27
N ILE A 73 4.30 -12.32 -9.04
CA ILE A 73 3.25 -11.80 -8.15
C ILE A 73 2.64 -10.53 -8.72
N LEU A 74 3.46 -9.55 -9.12
CA LEU A 74 2.98 -8.26 -9.61
C LEU A 74 2.15 -8.42 -10.89
N LYS A 75 2.53 -9.31 -11.80
CA LYS A 75 1.76 -9.61 -13.02
C LYS A 75 0.33 -10.13 -12.76
N THR A 76 0.01 -10.56 -11.54
CA THR A 76 -1.35 -10.94 -11.15
C THR A 76 -2.19 -9.78 -10.61
N LYS A 77 -1.58 -8.63 -10.33
CA LYS A 77 -2.25 -7.49 -9.68
C LYS A 77 -2.83 -6.51 -10.69
N SER A 78 -3.81 -5.70 -10.25
CA SER A 78 -4.36 -4.63 -11.08
C SER A 78 -3.27 -3.59 -11.41
N PRO A 79 -3.00 -3.34 -12.69
CA PRO A 79 -2.05 -2.29 -13.10
C PRO A 79 -2.45 -0.90 -12.58
N GLN A 80 -3.74 -0.58 -12.60
CA GLN A 80 -4.26 0.68 -12.04
C GLN A 80 -3.95 0.77 -10.54
N SER A 81 -4.24 -0.28 -9.76
CA SER A 81 -4.00 -0.25 -8.32
C SER A 81 -2.52 -0.14 -7.97
N MET A 82 -1.64 -0.78 -8.76
CA MET A 82 -0.19 -0.65 -8.56
C MET A 82 0.30 0.77 -8.80
N LYS A 83 -0.14 1.44 -9.88
CA LYS A 83 0.21 2.85 -10.14
C LYS A 83 -0.36 3.80 -9.09
N VAL A 84 -1.58 3.56 -8.61
CA VAL A 84 -2.16 4.32 -7.49
C VAL A 84 -1.31 4.16 -6.23
N SER A 85 -0.90 2.93 -5.90
CA SER A 85 -0.05 2.68 -4.72
C SER A 85 1.31 3.37 -4.84
N LEU A 86 1.94 3.31 -6.01
CA LEU A 86 3.24 3.95 -6.24
C LEU A 86 3.14 5.47 -6.05
N ARG A 87 2.11 6.10 -6.61
CA ARG A 87 1.88 7.54 -6.45
C ARG A 87 1.53 7.91 -5.01
N LEU A 88 0.72 7.13 -4.30
CA LEU A 88 0.43 7.38 -2.88
C LEU A 88 1.72 7.38 -2.04
N LEU A 89 2.61 6.41 -2.27
CA LEU A 89 3.89 6.35 -1.56
C LEU A 89 4.77 7.57 -1.88
N TYR A 90 4.80 7.98 -3.14
CA TYR A 90 5.56 9.18 -3.55
C TYR A 90 4.99 10.44 -2.92
N ASP A 91 3.70 10.72 -3.11
CA ASP A 91 3.03 11.91 -2.58
C ASP A 91 3.12 11.96 -1.05
N GLY A 92 2.88 10.83 -0.36
CA GLY A 92 2.99 10.70 1.09
C GLY A 92 4.38 11.02 1.63
N SER A 93 5.44 10.67 0.88
CA SER A 93 6.83 11.00 1.25
C SER A 93 7.10 12.51 1.30
N LEU A 94 6.30 13.31 0.59
CA LEU A 94 6.42 14.76 0.51
C LEU A 94 5.50 15.50 1.49
N MET A 95 4.51 14.80 2.08
CA MET A 95 3.55 15.42 2.97
C MET A 95 4.15 15.79 4.32
N GLN A 96 3.68 16.90 4.89
CA GLN A 96 4.20 17.46 6.14
C GLN A 96 3.32 17.09 7.35
N SER A 97 2.10 16.65 7.13
CA SER A 97 1.20 16.28 8.20
C SER A 97 0.44 14.98 7.89
N PHE A 98 0.20 14.19 8.94
CA PHE A 98 -0.62 12.99 8.85
C PHE A 98 -2.09 13.30 8.48
N ALA A 99 -2.59 14.48 8.86
CA ALA A 99 -3.93 14.90 8.49
C ALA A 99 -4.08 15.11 6.97
N ASP A 100 -3.07 15.71 6.33
CA ASP A 100 -3.09 15.92 4.86
C ASP A 100 -3.02 14.58 4.12
N GLU A 101 -2.20 13.65 4.62
CA GLU A 101 -2.13 12.27 4.11
C GLU A 101 -3.50 11.60 4.16
N MET A 102 -4.18 11.67 5.31
CA MET A 102 -5.49 11.06 5.48
C MET A 102 -6.56 11.70 4.60
N VAL A 103 -6.50 13.01 4.35
CA VAL A 103 -7.41 13.69 3.40
C VAL A 103 -7.21 13.15 2.00
N GLN A 104 -5.97 13.00 1.54
CA GLN A 104 -5.68 12.44 0.22
C GLN A 104 -6.09 10.97 0.14
N GLU A 105 -5.72 10.13 1.12
CA GLU A 105 -6.08 8.71 1.12
C GLU A 105 -7.61 8.51 1.09
N TYR A 106 -8.35 9.33 1.84
CA TYR A 106 -9.81 9.28 1.81
C TYR A 106 -10.38 9.59 0.42
N ALA A 107 -9.85 10.62 -0.24
CA ALA A 107 -10.28 10.98 -1.59
C ALA A 107 -9.95 9.87 -2.59
N VAL A 108 -8.72 9.36 -2.58
CA VAL A 108 -8.28 8.26 -3.44
C VAL A 108 -9.11 6.99 -3.20
N ALA A 109 -9.34 6.62 -1.94
CA ALA A 109 -10.17 5.45 -1.60
C ALA A 109 -11.59 5.61 -2.14
N THR A 110 -12.20 6.80 -1.97
CA THR A 110 -13.56 7.11 -2.46
C THR A 110 -13.66 6.95 -3.98
N HIS A 111 -12.62 7.37 -4.73
CA HIS A 111 -12.58 7.18 -6.17
C HIS A 111 -12.31 5.73 -6.58
N VAL A 112 -11.38 5.05 -5.90
CA VAL A 112 -10.97 3.68 -6.22
C VAL A 112 -12.10 2.67 -6.04
N VAL A 113 -12.89 2.77 -4.96
CA VAL A 113 -13.98 1.81 -4.68
C VAL A 113 -15.08 1.80 -5.74
N GLN A 114 -15.16 2.85 -6.56
CA GLN A 114 -16.13 2.97 -7.65
C GLN A 114 -15.57 2.46 -9.01
N ARG A 115 -14.27 2.11 -9.06
CA ARG A 115 -13.62 1.69 -10.30
C ARG A 115 -13.84 0.21 -10.60
N HIS A 116 -13.74 -0.11 -11.89
CA HIS A 116 -13.87 -1.48 -12.37
C HIS A 116 -12.98 -2.47 -11.62
N ASP A 117 -11.71 -2.14 -11.47
CA ASP A 117 -10.73 -3.08 -10.89
C ASP A 117 -10.99 -3.39 -9.42
N PHE A 118 -11.53 -2.44 -8.65
CA PHE A 118 -11.95 -2.73 -7.28
C PHE A 118 -13.09 -3.74 -7.25
N LEU A 119 -14.14 -3.50 -8.05
CA LEU A 119 -15.31 -4.37 -8.12
C LEU A 119 -14.94 -5.76 -8.66
N GLU A 120 -14.08 -5.80 -9.67
CA GLU A 120 -13.58 -7.06 -10.25
C GLU A 120 -12.72 -7.85 -9.27
N GLY A 121 -11.86 -7.17 -8.50
CA GLY A 121 -11.11 -7.81 -7.44
C GLY A 121 -12.00 -8.42 -6.36
N VAL A 122 -13.04 -7.69 -5.95
CA VAL A 122 -14.06 -8.22 -5.01
C VAL A 122 -14.78 -9.41 -5.62
N ARG A 123 -15.20 -9.34 -6.88
CA ARG A 123 -15.84 -10.47 -7.58
C ARG A 123 -14.93 -11.70 -7.56
N ALA A 124 -13.70 -11.55 -8.03
CA ALA A 124 -12.79 -12.67 -8.24
C ALA A 124 -12.38 -13.37 -6.93
N VAL A 125 -12.21 -12.59 -5.84
CA VAL A 125 -11.66 -13.13 -4.58
C VAL A 125 -12.77 -13.48 -3.57
N ILE A 126 -13.84 -12.69 -3.50
CA ILE A 126 -14.84 -12.82 -2.43
C ILE A 126 -16.12 -13.46 -2.93
N VAL A 127 -16.63 -13.04 -4.09
CA VAL A 127 -17.92 -13.49 -4.61
C VAL A 127 -17.78 -14.83 -5.33
N ASP A 128 -17.05 -14.85 -6.45
CA ASP A 128 -16.90 -16.04 -7.29
C ASP A 128 -15.79 -16.97 -6.81
N LYS A 129 -14.80 -16.43 -6.12
CA LYS A 129 -13.61 -17.14 -5.57
C LYS A 129 -12.81 -17.89 -6.62
N ASP A 130 -12.87 -17.41 -7.87
CA ASP A 130 -12.13 -17.98 -9.00
C ASP A 130 -10.66 -17.53 -9.02
N ASN A 131 -10.30 -16.48 -8.28
CA ASN A 131 -8.98 -15.84 -8.23
C ASN A 131 -8.43 -15.48 -9.62
N SER A 132 -9.33 -15.19 -10.56
CA SER A 132 -9.02 -14.88 -11.95
C SER A 132 -9.59 -13.50 -12.34
N PRO A 133 -9.08 -12.41 -11.78
CA PRO A 133 -9.56 -11.08 -12.09
C PRO A 133 -9.21 -10.67 -13.51
N ARG A 134 -10.12 -9.93 -14.14
CA ARG A 134 -9.98 -9.36 -15.48
C ARG A 134 -9.77 -7.86 -15.36
N TRP A 135 -8.52 -7.45 -15.16
CA TRP A 135 -8.16 -6.06 -14.97
C TRP A 135 -8.43 -5.21 -16.21
N ASN A 136 -8.87 -3.97 -16.01
CA ASN A 136 -9.11 -3.02 -17.09
C ASN A 136 -8.75 -1.59 -16.63
N PRO A 137 -7.65 -1.01 -17.14
CA PRO A 137 -6.72 -1.52 -18.18
C PRO A 137 -5.93 -2.77 -17.74
N ALA A 138 -5.61 -3.65 -18.71
CA ALA A 138 -4.99 -4.94 -18.44
C ALA A 138 -3.45 -4.88 -18.30
N THR A 139 -2.81 -3.80 -18.72
CA THR A 139 -1.35 -3.63 -18.66
C THR A 139 -0.97 -2.27 -18.08
N PRO A 140 0.23 -2.12 -17.49
CA PRO A 140 0.70 -0.83 -16.96
C PRO A 140 0.66 0.29 -17.99
N GLU A 141 1.10 0.05 -19.22
CA GLU A 141 1.18 1.05 -20.29
C GLU A 141 -0.21 1.58 -20.71
N ALA A 142 -1.25 0.78 -20.53
CA ALA A 142 -2.61 1.18 -20.82
C ALA A 142 -3.26 2.03 -19.70
N VAL A 143 -2.64 2.09 -18.52
CA VAL A 143 -3.06 2.98 -17.43
C VAL A 143 -2.45 4.35 -17.66
N THR A 144 -3.26 5.29 -18.17
CA THR A 144 -2.81 6.64 -18.50
C THR A 144 -2.67 7.52 -17.25
N ASP A 145 -1.81 8.54 -17.33
CA ASP A 145 -1.68 9.57 -16.28
C ASP A 145 -3.01 10.26 -16.01
N HIS A 146 -3.79 10.54 -17.06
CA HIS A 146 -5.13 11.13 -16.91
C HIS A 146 -6.06 10.29 -16.04
N LEU A 147 -6.01 8.96 -16.16
CA LEU A 147 -6.80 8.06 -15.32
C LEU A 147 -6.34 8.14 -13.86
N ILE A 148 -5.04 8.18 -13.63
CA ILE A 148 -4.47 8.34 -12.29
C ILE A 148 -4.83 9.71 -11.71
N ASP A 149 -4.70 10.79 -12.46
CA ASP A 149 -5.09 12.15 -12.03
C ASP A 149 -6.56 12.24 -11.62
N GLN A 150 -7.45 11.54 -12.32
CA GLN A 150 -8.85 11.45 -11.91
C GLN A 150 -9.05 10.77 -10.55
N ILE A 151 -8.21 9.79 -10.23
CA ILE A 151 -8.28 9.09 -8.94
C ILE A 151 -7.73 9.96 -7.80
N PHE A 152 -6.75 10.80 -8.10
CA PHE A 152 -6.13 11.73 -7.15
C PHE A 152 -6.81 13.11 -7.11
N ALA A 153 -7.87 13.32 -7.89
CA ALA A 153 -8.61 14.57 -7.85
C ALA A 153 -9.23 14.79 -6.45
N PRO A 154 -9.23 16.03 -5.93
CA PRO A 154 -9.87 16.32 -4.67
C PRO A 154 -11.38 16.07 -4.75
N LEU A 155 -11.97 15.61 -3.66
CA LEU A 155 -13.42 15.49 -3.57
C LEU A 155 -14.09 16.86 -3.50
N PRO A 156 -15.38 16.95 -3.92
CA PRO A 156 -16.18 18.15 -3.67
C PRO A 156 -16.19 18.51 -2.18
N PRO A 157 -16.23 19.79 -1.80
CA PRO A 157 -16.18 20.20 -0.40
C PRO A 157 -17.22 19.56 0.52
N ALA A 158 -18.38 19.18 -0.03
CA ALA A 158 -19.43 18.52 0.73
C ALA A 158 -19.15 17.02 1.02
N GLU A 159 -18.20 16.42 0.30
CA GLU A 159 -17.83 15.01 0.39
C GLU A 159 -16.42 14.83 0.99
N ALA A 160 -15.65 15.91 1.07
CA ALA A 160 -14.31 15.90 1.60
C ALA A 160 -14.30 15.57 3.09
N TRP A 161 -13.41 14.68 3.49
CA TRP A 161 -13.18 14.42 4.89
C TRP A 161 -12.43 15.59 5.55
N THR A 162 -12.94 16.05 6.68
CA THR A 162 -12.31 17.09 7.49
C THR A 162 -11.92 16.48 8.84
N PRO A 163 -10.62 16.32 9.13
CA PRO A 163 -10.16 15.84 10.44
C PRO A 163 -10.57 16.84 11.53
N ASN A 164 -11.06 16.31 12.66
CA ASN A 164 -11.39 17.08 13.86
C ASN A 164 -10.15 17.39 14.68
#